data_fd423c6c45ded0e956181d6153e17b94
#
_entry.id   fd423c6c45ded0e956181d6153e17b94
#
_cell.length_a   1.000
_cell.length_b   1.000
_cell.length_c   1.000
_cell.angle_alpha   90.00
_cell.angle_beta   90.00
_cell.angle_gamma   90.00
#
_symmetry.space_group_name_H-M   'P 1'
#
loop_
_entity.id
_entity.type
_entity.pdbx_description
1 polymer ?
#
loop_
_entity_poly.entity_id
_entity_poly.type
_entity_poly.pdbx_seq_one_letter_code
_entity_poly.pdbx_strand_id
1 'polypeptide(L)'
;PETYHFKGCLYFCKDCMTKDHAAVELPEPELFSIPSANLFPIYIGSELFSESEKRAFLDDVIALYERTGKISGQDRILGYDFGMFLYALCETGHPLRDEVYDRMMSLRDGAGAWVEYYVDGRPSGCGCRPWESGINIEAAIRYAR
;
A
#
# COMPACT_ATOMS: atom_id res chain seq x y z
N PRO A 1 -16.56 3.08 -17.27
CA PRO A 1 -15.13 3.23 -17.46
C PRO A 1 -14.53 1.86 -17.75
N GLU A 2 -13.61 1.78 -18.71
CA GLU A 2 -12.86 0.57 -18.95
C GLU A 2 -11.78 0.43 -17.88
N THR A 3 -11.57 -0.80 -17.45
CA THR A 3 -10.59 -1.14 -16.42
C THR A 3 -9.45 -1.87 -17.08
N TYR A 4 -8.23 -1.41 -16.88
CA TYR A 4 -7.04 -2.06 -17.38
C TYR A 4 -6.43 -2.92 -16.28
N HIS A 5 -6.23 -4.19 -16.59
CA HIS A 5 -5.45 -5.10 -15.75
C HIS A 5 -3.99 -5.00 -16.14
N PHE A 6 -3.16 -4.77 -15.15
CA PHE A 6 -1.75 -4.63 -15.39
C PHE A 6 -0.97 -5.33 -14.28
N LYS A 7 -0.39 -6.51 -14.56
CA LYS A 7 0.37 -7.34 -13.61
C LYS A 7 -0.25 -7.37 -12.19
N GLY A 8 -1.56 -7.61 -12.12
CA GLY A 8 -2.27 -7.66 -10.86
C GLY A 8 -2.79 -6.33 -10.32
N CYS A 9 -2.52 -5.21 -10.98
CA CYS A 9 -3.06 -3.91 -10.60
C CYS A 9 -4.22 -3.50 -11.50
N LEU A 10 -5.22 -2.86 -10.89
CA LEU A 10 -6.33 -2.23 -11.59
C LEU A 10 -6.05 -0.73 -11.72
N TYR A 11 -6.02 -0.24 -12.96
CA TYR A 11 -5.91 1.19 -13.23
C TYR A 11 -7.19 1.72 -13.84
N PHE A 12 -7.62 2.88 -13.36
CA PHE A 12 -8.56 3.72 -14.08
C PHE A 12 -7.76 4.75 -14.86
N CYS A 13 -7.71 4.59 -16.17
CA CYS A 13 -7.09 5.57 -17.03
C CYS A 13 -8.00 6.78 -17.16
N LYS A 14 -7.45 8.00 -17.03
CA LYS A 14 -8.20 9.23 -17.22
C LYS A 14 -8.86 9.27 -18.61
N ASP A 15 -8.17 8.78 -19.62
CA ASP A 15 -8.64 8.81 -21.01
C ASP A 15 -9.74 7.76 -21.25
N CYS A 16 -9.83 6.71 -20.44
CA CYS A 16 -10.93 5.73 -20.49
C CYS A 16 -12.27 6.31 -20.04
N MET A 17 -12.27 7.46 -19.43
CA MET A 17 -13.49 8.22 -19.11
C MET A 17 -14.04 8.95 -20.34
N THR A 18 -13.31 9.04 -21.45
CA THR A 18 -13.73 9.62 -22.70
C THR A 18 -14.15 8.56 -23.70
N LYS A 19 -15.06 8.90 -24.61
CA LYS A 19 -15.63 7.94 -25.58
C LYS A 19 -14.66 7.51 -26.67
N ASP A 20 -13.59 8.24 -26.86
CA ASP A 20 -12.72 8.16 -28.04
C ASP A 20 -11.28 7.75 -27.69
N HIS A 21 -11.09 7.03 -26.58
CA HIS A 21 -9.74 6.57 -26.25
C HIS A 21 -9.33 5.38 -27.13
N ALA A 22 -8.09 5.37 -27.58
CA ALA A 22 -7.48 4.20 -28.16
C ALA A 22 -6.91 3.29 -27.07
N ALA A 23 -6.94 1.98 -27.28
CA ALA A 23 -6.23 1.05 -26.41
C ALA A 23 -4.74 1.42 -26.39
N VAL A 24 -4.23 1.75 -25.20
CA VAL A 24 -2.83 2.08 -25.00
C VAL A 24 -2.13 0.88 -24.39
N GLU A 25 -1.09 0.41 -25.04
CA GLU A 25 -0.20 -0.58 -24.46
C GLU A 25 0.64 0.12 -23.38
N LEU A 26 0.32 -0.17 -22.13
CA LEU A 26 1.05 0.42 -21.00
C LEU A 26 2.34 -0.37 -20.77
N PRO A 27 3.47 0.30 -20.50
CA PRO A 27 4.70 -0.38 -20.11
C PRO A 27 4.45 -1.15 -18.80
N GLU A 28 5.16 -2.26 -18.62
CA GLU A 28 5.08 -3.03 -17.38
C GLU A 28 5.44 -2.14 -16.17
N PRO A 29 4.58 -1.99 -15.16
CA PRO A 29 4.94 -1.23 -13.97
C PRO A 29 6.01 -1.99 -13.19
N GLU A 30 6.89 -1.25 -12.58
CA GLU A 30 7.68 -1.79 -11.48
C GLU A 30 6.73 -2.04 -10.30
N LEU A 31 6.44 -3.29 -10.01
CA LEU A 31 5.47 -3.70 -8.97
C LEU A 31 5.75 -3.06 -7.62
N PHE A 32 7.02 -2.78 -7.32
CA PHE A 32 7.44 -2.19 -6.05
C PHE A 32 7.38 -0.67 -6.00
N SER A 33 7.04 0.01 -7.09
CA SER A 33 6.95 1.47 -7.09
C SER A 33 5.69 1.99 -6.40
N ILE A 34 4.65 1.15 -6.25
CA ILE A 34 3.35 1.50 -5.66
C ILE A 34 2.96 0.41 -4.65
N PRO A 35 3.38 0.50 -3.37
CA PRO A 35 3.09 -0.53 -2.37
C PRO A 35 1.60 -0.79 -2.21
N SER A 36 0.78 0.26 -2.24
CA SER A 36 -0.68 0.14 -2.14
C SER A 36 -1.29 -0.70 -3.28
N ALA A 37 -0.69 -0.72 -4.46
CA ALA A 37 -1.19 -1.57 -5.55
C ALA A 37 -1.07 -3.07 -5.23
N ASN A 38 -0.02 -3.47 -4.51
CA ASN A 38 0.20 -4.86 -4.10
C ASN A 38 -0.57 -5.22 -2.82
N LEU A 39 -0.72 -4.29 -1.89
CA LEU A 39 -1.29 -4.54 -0.57
C LEU A 39 -2.81 -4.30 -0.52
N PHE A 40 -3.33 -3.40 -1.36
CA PHE A 40 -4.74 -3.05 -1.36
C PHE A 40 -5.67 -4.24 -1.66
N PRO A 41 -5.37 -5.14 -2.61
CA PRO A 41 -6.17 -6.35 -2.83
C PRO A 41 -6.28 -7.25 -1.60
N ILE A 42 -5.24 -7.30 -0.77
CA ILE A 42 -5.25 -8.06 0.48
C ILE A 42 -6.13 -7.33 1.50
N TYR A 43 -5.91 -6.04 1.67
CA TYR A 43 -6.61 -5.21 2.64
C TYR A 43 -8.13 -5.21 2.45
N ILE A 44 -8.62 -5.10 1.21
CA ILE A 44 -10.06 -5.11 0.91
C ILE A 44 -10.66 -6.50 0.73
N GLY A 45 -9.87 -7.57 0.84
CA GLY A 45 -10.33 -8.93 0.58
C GLY A 45 -10.80 -9.15 -0.86
N SER A 46 -10.10 -8.57 -1.85
CA SER A 46 -10.50 -8.64 -3.25
C SER A 46 -10.64 -10.08 -3.76
N GLU A 47 -11.75 -10.39 -4.38
CA GLU A 47 -12.00 -11.68 -5.04
C GLU A 47 -11.42 -11.76 -6.47
N LEU A 48 -10.87 -10.65 -6.99
CA LEU A 48 -10.26 -10.60 -8.32
C LEU A 48 -8.91 -11.36 -8.37
N PHE A 49 -8.30 -11.59 -7.22
CA PHE A 49 -7.02 -12.28 -7.07
C PHE A 49 -7.19 -13.50 -6.18
N SER A 50 -6.57 -14.60 -6.59
CA SER A 50 -6.48 -15.80 -5.76
C SER A 50 -5.63 -15.55 -4.50
N GLU A 51 -5.79 -16.37 -3.49
CA GLU A 51 -4.97 -16.28 -2.27
C GLU A 51 -3.47 -16.48 -2.55
N SER A 52 -3.13 -17.29 -3.56
CA SER A 52 -1.72 -17.46 -3.99
C SER A 52 -1.13 -16.20 -4.63
N GLU A 53 -1.92 -15.46 -5.41
CA GLU A 53 -1.48 -14.19 -5.98
C GLU A 53 -1.32 -13.12 -4.90
N LYS A 54 -2.30 -13.00 -3.99
CA LYS A 54 -2.22 -12.10 -2.84
C LYS A 54 -0.99 -12.41 -1.97
N ARG A 55 -0.72 -13.70 -1.77
CA ARG A 55 0.49 -14.11 -1.03
C ARG A 55 1.77 -13.69 -1.75
N ALA A 56 1.85 -13.91 -3.06
CA ALA A 56 3.00 -13.47 -3.85
C ALA A 56 3.21 -11.95 -3.79
N PHE A 57 2.13 -11.16 -3.84
CA PHE A 57 2.22 -9.70 -3.67
C PHE A 57 2.79 -9.31 -2.31
N LEU A 58 2.37 -9.99 -1.24
CA LEU A 58 2.91 -9.74 0.09
C LEU A 58 4.38 -10.15 0.20
N ASP A 59 4.73 -11.33 -0.29
CA ASP A 59 6.10 -11.85 -0.26
C ASP A 59 7.08 -10.93 -1.00
N ASP A 60 6.66 -10.32 -2.10
CA ASP A 60 7.44 -9.32 -2.84
C ASP A 60 7.71 -8.06 -2.01
N VAL A 61 6.70 -7.55 -1.29
CA VAL A 61 6.87 -6.39 -0.40
C VAL A 61 7.76 -6.75 0.79
N ILE A 62 7.60 -7.93 1.37
CA ILE A 62 8.45 -8.44 2.46
C ILE A 62 9.91 -8.50 2.00
N ALA A 63 10.18 -9.14 0.85
CA ALA A 63 11.52 -9.27 0.32
C ALA A 63 12.19 -7.92 0.03
N LEU A 64 11.42 -6.94 -0.44
CA LEU A 64 11.92 -5.57 -0.61
C LEU A 64 12.25 -4.93 0.73
N TYR A 65 11.34 -5.05 1.71
CA TYR A 65 11.50 -4.45 3.02
C TYR A 65 12.71 -5.04 3.77
N GLU A 66 12.85 -6.35 3.81
CA GLU A 66 14.00 -7.03 4.44
C GLU A 66 15.34 -6.62 3.82
N ARG A 67 15.38 -6.38 2.51
CA ARG A 67 16.59 -5.99 1.81
C ARG A 67 16.93 -4.51 1.98
N THR A 68 15.95 -3.63 2.04
CA THR A 68 16.16 -2.17 1.90
C THR A 68 15.63 -1.34 3.07
N GLY A 69 14.82 -1.90 3.95
CA GLY A 69 14.05 -1.16 4.96
C GLY A 69 12.95 -0.28 4.36
N LYS A 70 12.67 -0.42 3.07
CA LYS A 70 11.64 0.34 2.34
C LYS A 70 10.55 -0.60 1.82
N ILE A 71 9.32 -0.12 1.78
CA ILE A 71 8.18 -0.85 1.20
C ILE A 71 7.91 -0.44 -0.26
N SER A 72 8.72 0.46 -0.80
CA SER A 72 8.62 0.99 -2.17
C SER A 72 10.00 1.21 -2.76
N GLY A 73 10.11 1.08 -4.07
CA GLY A 73 11.30 1.51 -4.82
C GLY A 73 11.45 3.04 -4.89
N GLN A 74 10.44 3.79 -4.46
CA GLN A 74 10.44 5.25 -4.45
C GLN A 74 10.76 5.78 -3.04
N ASP A 75 11.27 7.00 -2.97
CA ASP A 75 11.49 7.71 -1.69
C ASP A 75 10.19 8.27 -1.09
N ARG A 76 9.10 8.26 -1.86
CA ARG A 76 7.77 8.67 -1.45
C ARG A 76 6.90 7.46 -1.11
N ILE A 77 6.27 7.50 0.06
CA ILE A 77 5.23 6.56 0.49
C ILE A 77 3.98 7.33 0.90
N LEU A 78 2.82 6.72 0.76
CA LEU A 78 1.56 7.27 1.23
C LEU A 78 1.40 7.04 2.74
N GLY A 79 0.64 7.90 3.39
CA GLY A 79 0.48 7.86 4.84
C GLY A 79 -0.14 6.57 5.39
N TYR A 80 -0.81 5.78 4.56
CA TYR A 80 -1.43 4.51 4.92
C TYR A 80 -0.66 3.26 4.44
N ASP A 81 0.44 3.40 3.69
CA ASP A 81 1.15 2.26 3.11
C ASP A 81 1.66 1.28 4.17
N PHE A 82 2.21 1.78 5.27
CA PHE A 82 2.63 0.94 6.38
C PHE A 82 1.44 0.29 7.12
N GLY A 83 0.29 0.95 7.17
CA GLY A 83 -0.92 0.36 7.73
C GLY A 83 -1.42 -0.82 6.90
N MET A 84 -1.45 -0.70 5.57
CA MET A 84 -1.79 -1.82 4.70
C MET A 84 -0.79 -2.97 4.83
N PHE A 85 0.50 -2.66 4.93
CA PHE A 85 1.54 -3.67 5.11
C PHE A 85 1.38 -4.40 6.45
N LEU A 86 1.20 -3.66 7.54
CA LEU A 86 0.92 -4.23 8.86
C LEU A 86 -0.32 -5.12 8.84
N TYR A 87 -1.41 -4.66 8.24
CA TYR A 87 -2.64 -5.44 8.10
C TYR A 87 -2.37 -6.79 7.42
N ALA A 88 -1.69 -6.79 6.27
CA ALA A 88 -1.37 -7.99 5.53
C ALA A 88 -0.45 -8.94 6.31
N LEU A 89 0.52 -8.41 7.06
CA LEU A 89 1.39 -9.20 7.94
C LEU A 89 0.61 -9.85 9.10
N CYS A 90 -0.36 -9.13 9.67
CA CYS A 90 -1.22 -9.67 10.73
C CYS A 90 -2.11 -10.81 10.21
N GLU A 91 -2.69 -10.67 8.99
CA GLU A 91 -3.49 -11.74 8.37
C GLU A 91 -2.71 -13.05 8.20
N THR A 92 -1.41 -12.95 7.97
CA THR A 92 -0.55 -14.12 7.76
C THR A 92 0.23 -14.55 9.01
N GLY A 93 0.12 -13.81 10.11
CA GLY A 93 0.89 -14.06 11.33
C GLY A 93 2.40 -13.87 11.15
N HIS A 94 2.82 -13.03 10.19
CA HIS A 94 4.24 -12.86 9.86
C HIS A 94 5.00 -12.13 10.99
N PRO A 95 6.22 -12.55 11.36
CA PRO A 95 6.97 -11.96 12.49
C PRO A 95 7.37 -10.49 12.29
N LEU A 96 7.52 -10.02 11.07
CA LEU A 96 7.81 -8.60 10.79
C LEU A 96 6.71 -7.64 11.27
N ARG A 97 5.54 -8.13 11.66
CA ARG A 97 4.43 -7.28 12.11
C ARG A 97 4.82 -6.37 13.28
N ASP A 98 5.67 -6.83 14.18
CA ASP A 98 6.08 -6.07 15.37
C ASP A 98 6.94 -4.86 14.96
N GLU A 99 7.94 -5.09 14.11
CA GLU A 99 8.78 -4.02 13.56
C GLU A 99 7.99 -3.03 12.71
N VAL A 100 7.10 -3.54 11.85
CA VAL A 100 6.28 -2.71 10.97
C VAL A 100 5.26 -1.88 11.77
N TYR A 101 4.72 -2.42 12.85
CA TYR A 101 3.89 -1.67 13.79
C TYR A 101 4.66 -0.49 14.38
N ASP A 102 5.84 -0.73 14.93
CA ASP A 102 6.67 0.33 15.52
C ASP A 102 7.03 1.39 14.46
N ARG A 103 7.36 0.95 13.24
CA ARG A 103 7.64 1.85 12.13
C ARG A 103 6.43 2.72 11.77
N MET A 104 5.25 2.13 11.62
CA MET A 104 4.00 2.85 11.35
C MET A 104 3.71 3.87 12.45
N MET A 105 3.85 3.48 13.71
CA MET A 105 3.59 4.36 14.86
C MET A 105 4.60 5.52 14.96
N SER A 106 5.85 5.30 14.54
CA SER A 106 6.89 6.34 14.52
C SER A 106 6.65 7.45 13.49
N LEU A 107 5.79 7.21 12.51
CA LEU A 107 5.44 8.19 11.46
C LEU A 107 4.38 9.21 11.91
N ARG A 108 3.77 9.04 13.07
CA ARG A 108 2.76 10.00 13.58
C ARG A 108 3.39 11.37 13.82
N ASP A 109 2.63 12.40 13.51
CA ASP A 109 3.00 13.78 13.83
C ASP A 109 2.79 14.11 15.32
N GLY A 110 3.07 15.36 15.71
CA GLY A 110 2.91 15.81 17.07
C GLY A 110 1.46 15.82 17.60
N ALA A 111 0.47 15.72 16.70
CA ALA A 111 -0.95 15.56 17.04
C ALA A 111 -1.38 14.09 17.12
N GLY A 112 -0.48 13.16 16.84
CA GLY A 112 -0.74 11.73 16.85
C GLY A 112 -1.39 11.19 15.57
N ALA A 113 -1.45 12.00 14.52
CA ALA A 113 -2.05 11.64 13.23
C ALA A 113 -0.98 11.32 12.17
N TRP A 114 -1.40 10.64 11.11
CA TRP A 114 -0.57 10.43 9.94
C TRP A 114 -0.88 11.49 8.87
N VAL A 115 0.16 11.87 8.13
CA VAL A 115 0.04 12.83 7.02
C VAL A 115 -0.20 12.12 5.70
N GLU A 116 -0.57 12.86 4.67
CA GLU A 116 -0.92 12.34 3.35
C GLU A 116 0.17 11.47 2.73
N TYR A 117 1.43 11.91 2.84
CA TYR A 117 2.58 11.16 2.35
C TYR A 117 3.87 11.57 3.07
N TYR A 118 4.89 10.75 2.92
CA TYR A 118 6.24 10.98 3.43
C TYR A 118 7.23 10.93 2.27
N VAL A 119 8.24 11.79 2.33
CA VAL A 119 9.38 11.79 1.40
C VAL A 119 10.64 11.61 2.25
N ASP A 120 11.41 10.58 1.99
CA ASP A 120 12.57 10.20 2.82
C ASP A 120 12.23 10.14 4.33
N GLY A 121 11.07 9.61 4.66
CA GLY A 121 10.57 9.50 6.02
C GLY A 121 10.13 10.83 6.67
N ARG A 122 10.14 11.93 5.94
CA ARG A 122 9.71 13.25 6.43
C ARG A 122 8.25 13.51 6.05
N PRO A 123 7.43 13.98 7.00
CA PRO A 123 6.05 14.34 6.73
C PRO A 123 5.94 15.38 5.62
N SER A 124 5.02 15.15 4.69
CA SER A 124 4.74 16.02 3.55
C SER A 124 3.25 15.94 3.20
N GLY A 125 2.75 16.92 2.46
CA GLY A 125 1.33 16.97 2.13
C GLY A 125 0.44 17.44 3.27
N CYS A 126 -0.82 17.10 3.22
CA CYS A 126 -1.83 17.53 4.18
C CYS A 126 -1.81 16.64 5.43
N GLY A 127 -1.84 17.23 6.62
CA GLY A 127 -1.98 16.52 7.88
C GLY A 127 -3.43 16.15 8.20
N CYS A 128 -3.60 15.23 9.15
CA CYS A 128 -4.91 14.89 9.75
C CYS A 128 -5.97 14.41 8.74
N ARG A 129 -5.59 13.76 7.66
CA ARG A 129 -6.56 13.16 6.73
C ARG A 129 -7.17 11.90 7.35
N PRO A 130 -8.51 11.76 7.33
CA PRO A 130 -9.17 10.60 7.94
C PRO A 130 -8.83 9.28 7.23
N TRP A 131 -8.47 9.34 5.97
CA TRP A 131 -8.13 8.19 5.14
C TRP A 131 -6.88 7.46 5.67
N GLU A 132 -5.80 8.19 5.85
CA GLU A 132 -4.55 7.64 6.36
C GLU A 132 -4.71 7.14 7.80
N SER A 133 -5.37 7.91 8.63
CA SER A 133 -5.62 7.54 10.03
C SER A 133 -6.54 6.32 10.13
N GLY A 134 -7.57 6.23 9.30
CA GLY A 134 -8.53 5.12 9.32
C GLY A 134 -7.84 3.78 9.07
N ILE A 135 -7.05 3.66 8.00
CA ILE A 135 -6.35 2.42 7.64
C ILE A 135 -5.31 2.04 8.71
N ASN A 136 -4.53 3.02 9.17
CA ASN A 136 -3.50 2.76 10.18
C ASN A 136 -4.09 2.34 11.54
N ILE A 137 -5.22 2.94 11.95
CA ILE A 137 -5.93 2.55 13.18
C ILE A 137 -6.49 1.14 13.04
N GLU A 138 -7.11 0.81 11.93
CA GLU A 138 -7.61 -0.54 11.69
C GLU A 138 -6.51 -1.59 11.75
N ALA A 139 -5.36 -1.32 11.13
CA ALA A 139 -4.20 -2.19 11.18
C ALA A 139 -3.66 -2.34 12.62
N ALA A 140 -3.62 -1.26 13.41
CA ALA A 140 -3.22 -1.30 14.81
C ALA A 140 -4.19 -2.13 15.68
N ILE A 141 -5.49 -2.02 15.43
CA ILE A 141 -6.50 -2.84 16.12
C ILE A 141 -6.32 -4.33 15.76
N ARG A 142 -6.01 -4.63 14.49
CA ARG A 142 -5.74 -5.99 14.03
C ARG A 142 -4.50 -6.58 14.69
N TYR A 143 -3.45 -5.78 14.80
CA TYR A 143 -2.20 -6.15 15.48
C TYR A 143 -2.40 -6.47 16.95
N ALA A 144 -3.28 -5.74 17.65
CA ALA A 144 -3.55 -5.91 19.09
C ALA A 144 -4.41 -7.15 19.45
N ARG A 145 -4.95 -7.86 18.46
CA ARG A 145 -5.78 -9.07 18.63
C ARG A 145 -4.95 -10.35 18.56
#